data_38aa39e7262a98374791fafa98572c82
#
_entry.id   38aa39e7262a98374791fafa98572c82
#
_cell.length_a   1.000
_cell.length_b   1.000
_cell.length_c   1.000
_cell.angle_alpha   90.00
_cell.angle_beta   90.00
_cell.angle_gamma   90.00
#
_symmetry.space_group_name_H-M   'P 1'
#
loop_
_entity.id
_entity.type
_entity.pdbx_description
1 polymer ?
#
loop_
_entity_poly.entity_id
_entity_poly.type
_entity_poly.pdbx_seq_one_letter_code
_entity_poly.pdbx_strand_id
1 'polypeptide(L)'
;MKIRPVQTALLPPSLDYVTIATLLPETSQIHLIRIAKQTFLTKGAEVSATTSLLLPVSVRIVRANGVNTAVTVFDEKNRSLLPLAIEFPIERKGVFREMAYYTSAHPALLSAELMKSGQIYVNSMVDLAAKRLRDRGVFIAPNLLEVAKRLCIVEHTDHERFRNENRIALFEEIYTLYALNELDTYRYSVSSAGAGGMVQMIPWTYALMRERHSGVGLNPDFVAGMRNHGNALEAMLLYMQDTWNDLSANEDIQAALSAKQATVTELLAAGYNSNAAKLPGYIRRAGAGWRTLIPRETQMYLQIYQSLDTLMKAKDNHARKRVK
;
A
#
# COMPACT_ATOMS: atom_id res chain seq x y z
N MET A 1 37.93 12.99 18.76
CA MET A 1 37.71 11.62 19.29
C MET A 1 36.82 10.87 18.32
N LYS A 2 37.38 9.96 17.51
CA LYS A 2 36.58 9.18 16.55
C LYS A 2 35.99 7.98 17.28
N ILE A 3 34.69 7.96 17.47
CA ILE A 3 33.97 6.81 17.99
C ILE A 3 33.99 5.74 16.88
N ARG A 4 34.74 4.67 17.08
CA ARG A 4 34.67 3.48 16.23
C ARG A 4 33.35 2.77 16.56
N PRO A 5 32.52 2.41 15.57
CA PRO A 5 31.38 1.55 15.83
C PRO A 5 31.89 0.20 16.32
N VAL A 6 31.41 -0.24 17.46
CA VAL A 6 31.63 -1.61 17.94
C VAL A 6 30.88 -2.51 16.97
N GLN A 7 31.61 -3.25 16.15
CA GLN A 7 31.06 -4.39 15.40
C GLN A 7 30.73 -5.48 16.42
N THR A 8 29.53 -5.44 16.96
CA THR A 8 28.91 -6.63 17.55
C THR A 8 28.75 -7.64 16.42
N ALA A 9 29.40 -8.80 16.54
CA ALA A 9 29.15 -9.92 15.64
C ALA A 9 27.65 -10.25 15.71
N LEU A 10 26.92 -9.82 14.70
CA LEU A 10 25.49 -10.09 14.57
C LEU A 10 25.36 -11.60 14.37
N LEU A 11 24.82 -12.29 15.36
CA LEU A 11 24.32 -13.64 15.18
C LEU A 11 23.37 -13.61 13.97
N PRO A 12 23.39 -14.63 13.10
CA PRO A 12 22.48 -14.68 11.97
C PRO A 12 21.04 -14.50 12.48
N PRO A 13 20.23 -13.66 11.81
CA PRO A 13 18.88 -13.39 12.27
C PRO A 13 18.08 -14.68 12.30
N SER A 14 17.43 -14.94 13.44
CA SER A 14 16.58 -16.11 13.59
C SER A 14 15.34 -15.97 12.73
N LEU A 15 15.03 -16.98 11.93
CA LEU A 15 13.81 -17.05 11.12
C LEU A 15 12.54 -17.24 11.95
N ASP A 16 12.69 -17.69 13.19
CA ASP A 16 11.58 -18.15 14.03
C ASP A 16 10.95 -17.02 14.86
N TYR A 17 11.55 -15.84 14.87
CA TYR A 17 11.11 -14.75 15.74
C TYR A 17 10.93 -13.45 14.97
N VAL A 18 10.03 -12.63 15.53
CA VAL A 18 9.78 -11.25 15.15
C VAL A 18 10.11 -10.36 16.33
N THR A 19 10.71 -9.18 16.09
CA THR A 19 10.95 -8.17 17.12
C THR A 19 9.99 -6.99 16.89
N ILE A 20 9.27 -6.61 17.93
CA ILE A 20 8.37 -5.46 17.95
C ILE A 20 9.03 -4.37 18.80
N ALA A 21 9.29 -3.21 18.23
CA ALA A 21 9.69 -2.03 18.96
C ALA A 21 8.44 -1.27 19.41
N THR A 22 8.32 -1.00 20.71
CA THR A 22 7.18 -0.31 21.31
C THR A 22 7.65 0.87 22.16
N LEU A 23 6.83 1.91 22.23
CA LEU A 23 7.05 3.08 23.09
C LEU A 23 6.12 3.00 24.30
N LEU A 24 6.65 3.13 25.49
CA LEU A 24 5.88 3.42 26.71
C LEU A 24 5.80 4.96 26.86
N PRO A 25 4.64 5.59 26.58
CA PRO A 25 4.54 7.05 26.50
C PRO A 25 4.91 7.77 27.80
N GLU A 26 4.57 7.20 28.94
CA GLU A 26 4.81 7.81 30.26
C GLU A 26 6.28 8.01 30.59
N THR A 27 7.14 7.13 30.09
CA THR A 27 8.59 7.19 30.33
C THR A 27 9.38 7.60 29.11
N SER A 28 8.72 7.68 27.93
CA SER A 28 9.36 7.86 26.62
C SER A 28 10.44 6.81 26.31
N GLN A 29 10.34 5.63 26.91
CA GLN A 29 11.28 4.52 26.68
C GLN A 29 10.80 3.61 25.56
N ILE A 30 11.76 3.17 24.74
CA ILE A 30 11.53 2.17 23.70
C ILE A 30 11.85 0.80 24.28
N HIS A 31 10.88 -0.09 24.19
CA HIS A 31 10.97 -1.49 24.62
C HIS A 31 10.95 -2.40 23.39
N LEU A 32 11.86 -3.36 23.33
CA LEU A 32 11.85 -4.40 22.30
C LEU A 32 11.19 -5.66 22.86
N ILE A 33 10.28 -6.24 22.08
CA ILE A 33 9.53 -7.45 22.42
C ILE A 33 9.81 -8.48 21.33
N ARG A 34 10.31 -9.64 21.73
CA ARG A 34 10.57 -10.75 20.82
C ARG A 34 9.52 -11.84 21.01
N ILE A 35 8.79 -12.18 19.94
CA ILE A 35 7.77 -13.24 19.94
C ILE A 35 7.99 -14.20 18.79
N ALA A 36 7.47 -15.43 18.93
CA ALA A 36 7.53 -16.42 17.86
C ALA A 36 6.80 -15.92 16.59
N LYS A 37 7.44 -16.06 15.44
CA LYS A 37 6.88 -15.64 14.13
C LYS A 37 5.55 -16.34 13.84
N GLN A 38 5.40 -17.61 14.22
CA GLN A 38 4.15 -18.34 14.08
C GLN A 38 3.02 -17.70 14.89
N THR A 39 3.28 -17.33 16.15
CA THR A 39 2.30 -16.63 17.00
C THR A 39 1.95 -15.25 16.40
N PHE A 40 2.96 -14.49 15.95
CA PHE A 40 2.76 -13.21 15.29
C PHE A 40 1.88 -13.30 14.03
N LEU A 41 1.87 -14.42 13.34
CA LEU A 41 1.05 -14.65 12.14
C LEU A 41 -0.29 -15.33 12.45
N THR A 42 -0.66 -15.52 13.73
CA THR A 42 -1.92 -16.13 14.14
C THR A 42 -2.91 -15.07 14.63
N LYS A 43 -3.96 -14.80 13.84
CA LYS A 43 -5.00 -13.84 14.20
C LYS A 43 -5.67 -14.20 15.54
N GLY A 44 -5.80 -13.23 16.43
CA GLY A 44 -6.43 -13.40 17.74
C GLY A 44 -5.53 -14.06 18.78
N ALA A 45 -4.31 -14.46 18.44
CA ALA A 45 -3.36 -14.99 19.42
C ALA A 45 -3.01 -13.91 20.45
N GLU A 46 -2.85 -14.32 21.69
CA GLU A 46 -2.38 -13.51 22.81
C GLU A 46 -1.20 -14.23 23.48
N VAL A 47 -0.13 -13.49 23.74
CA VAL A 47 1.09 -14.05 24.30
C VAL A 47 1.68 -13.11 25.33
N SER A 48 2.03 -13.69 26.49
CA SER A 48 2.83 -12.99 27.53
C SER A 48 4.29 -12.99 27.10
N ALA A 49 4.93 -11.84 27.21
CA ALA A 49 6.34 -11.64 26.88
C ALA A 49 7.00 -10.70 27.89
N THR A 50 8.32 -10.68 27.89
CA THR A 50 9.10 -9.70 28.66
C THR A 50 9.88 -8.85 27.68
N THR A 51 9.83 -7.54 27.88
CA THR A 51 10.54 -6.59 27.01
C THR A 51 12.06 -6.59 27.30
N SER A 52 12.83 -5.95 26.42
CA SER A 52 14.28 -5.74 26.60
C SER A 52 14.66 -5.00 27.89
N LEU A 53 13.73 -4.26 28.49
CA LEU A 53 13.90 -3.55 29.76
C LEU A 53 13.20 -4.27 30.94
N LEU A 54 12.95 -5.57 30.77
CA LEU A 54 12.39 -6.46 31.81
C LEU A 54 10.96 -6.10 32.24
N LEU A 55 10.20 -5.39 31.41
CA LEU A 55 8.79 -5.11 31.66
C LEU A 55 7.92 -6.26 31.15
N PRO A 56 7.13 -6.93 32.01
CA PRO A 56 6.15 -7.92 31.56
C PRO A 56 5.04 -7.27 30.74
N VAL A 57 4.67 -7.90 29.64
CA VAL A 57 3.63 -7.38 28.72
C VAL A 57 2.79 -8.52 28.14
N SER A 58 1.55 -8.20 27.76
CA SER A 58 0.70 -9.02 26.90
C SER A 58 0.68 -8.43 25.51
N VAL A 59 0.93 -9.27 24.50
CA VAL A 59 0.87 -8.93 23.07
C VAL A 59 -0.31 -9.65 22.46
N ARG A 60 -1.26 -8.91 21.90
CA ARG A 60 -2.42 -9.47 21.17
C ARG A 60 -2.30 -9.19 19.69
N ILE A 61 -2.44 -10.23 18.88
CA ILE A 61 -2.43 -10.15 17.42
C ILE A 61 -3.84 -9.79 16.94
N VAL A 62 -4.03 -8.56 16.53
CA VAL A 62 -5.34 -8.05 16.07
C VAL A 62 -5.64 -8.54 14.66
N ARG A 63 -4.65 -8.44 13.78
CA ARG A 63 -4.78 -8.84 12.38
C ARG A 63 -3.43 -9.33 11.85
N ALA A 64 -3.37 -10.61 11.51
CA ALA A 64 -2.18 -11.20 10.89
C ALA A 64 -2.12 -10.84 9.39
N ASN A 65 -0.99 -10.25 8.96
CA ASN A 65 -0.75 -9.87 7.56
C ASN A 65 0.77 -9.77 7.27
N GLY A 66 1.51 -10.86 7.44
CA GLY A 66 2.95 -10.85 7.24
C GLY A 66 3.64 -9.78 8.10
N VAL A 67 4.53 -8.99 7.53
CA VAL A 67 5.20 -7.86 8.21
C VAL A 67 4.21 -6.78 8.64
N ASN A 68 3.06 -6.67 7.98
CA ASN A 68 2.00 -5.69 8.25
C ASN A 68 1.01 -6.15 9.34
N THR A 69 1.38 -7.11 10.15
CA THR A 69 0.53 -7.62 11.23
C THR A 69 0.29 -6.54 12.27
N ALA A 70 -0.98 -6.25 12.54
CA ALA A 70 -1.37 -5.29 13.57
C ALA A 70 -1.40 -5.99 14.95
N VAL A 71 -0.79 -5.33 15.93
CA VAL A 71 -0.70 -5.81 17.31
C VAL A 71 -1.11 -4.72 18.30
N THR A 72 -1.61 -5.14 19.47
CA THR A 72 -1.72 -4.27 20.66
C THR A 72 -0.85 -4.84 21.78
N VAL A 73 -0.26 -3.96 22.56
CA VAL A 73 0.64 -4.33 23.65
C VAL A 73 0.22 -3.60 24.91
N PHE A 74 0.07 -4.33 26.01
CA PHE A 74 -0.27 -3.80 27.32
C PHE A 74 0.66 -4.37 28.40
N ASP A 75 1.01 -3.55 29.38
CA ASP A 75 1.71 -4.04 30.56
C ASP A 75 0.71 -4.57 31.62
N GLU A 76 1.24 -5.08 32.73
CA GLU A 76 0.45 -5.60 33.86
C GLU A 76 -0.47 -4.55 34.52
N LYS A 77 -0.16 -3.27 34.34
CA LYS A 77 -0.98 -2.15 34.81
C LYS A 77 -2.01 -1.70 33.78
N ASN A 78 -2.19 -2.47 32.71
CA ASN A 78 -3.05 -2.16 31.57
C ASN A 78 -2.70 -0.85 30.85
N ARG A 79 -1.42 -0.42 30.92
CA ARG A 79 -0.94 0.71 30.12
C ARG A 79 -0.58 0.24 28.73
N SER A 80 -0.98 0.99 27.71
CA SER A 80 -0.70 0.66 26.32
C SER A 80 0.71 1.06 25.95
N LEU A 81 1.48 0.11 25.41
CA LEU A 81 2.72 0.40 24.71
C LEU A 81 2.43 0.54 23.20
N LEU A 82 2.89 1.64 22.62
CA LEU A 82 2.62 1.95 21.22
C LEU A 82 3.57 1.18 20.29
N PRO A 83 3.11 0.27 19.43
CA PRO A 83 3.97 -0.37 18.44
C PRO A 83 4.49 0.67 17.44
N LEU A 84 5.81 0.82 17.35
CA LEU A 84 6.47 1.78 16.48
C LEU A 84 7.01 1.12 15.21
N ALA A 85 7.64 -0.04 15.34
CA ALA A 85 8.26 -0.76 14.24
C ALA A 85 8.23 -2.27 14.48
N ILE A 86 8.25 -3.01 13.38
CA ILE A 86 8.30 -4.47 13.37
C ILE A 86 9.49 -4.89 12.53
N GLU A 87 10.37 -5.70 13.13
CA GLU A 87 11.49 -6.34 12.46
C GLU A 87 11.06 -7.78 12.12
N PHE A 88 10.95 -8.10 10.83
CA PHE A 88 10.37 -9.34 10.34
C PHE A 88 11.33 -10.06 9.38
N PRO A 89 11.77 -11.28 9.70
CA PRO A 89 12.66 -12.05 8.84
C PRO A 89 11.91 -12.61 7.62
N ILE A 90 12.38 -12.23 6.43
CA ILE A 90 11.91 -12.77 5.15
C ILE A 90 12.73 -13.99 4.79
N GLU A 91 12.05 -15.06 4.44
CA GLU A 91 12.65 -16.30 3.99
C GLU A 91 12.09 -16.74 2.64
N ARG A 92 12.90 -17.52 1.93
CA ARG A 92 12.45 -18.27 0.75
C ARG A 92 12.99 -19.69 0.85
N LYS A 93 12.10 -20.67 0.89
CA LYS A 93 12.41 -22.11 1.06
C LYS A 93 13.27 -22.38 2.32
N GLY A 94 12.89 -21.76 3.45
CA GLY A 94 13.58 -21.93 4.73
C GLY A 94 14.95 -21.21 4.82
N VAL A 95 15.33 -20.42 3.80
CA VAL A 95 16.60 -19.68 3.79
C VAL A 95 16.33 -18.20 3.99
N PHE A 96 16.98 -17.59 4.99
CA PHE A 96 16.93 -16.15 5.23
C PHE A 96 17.32 -15.37 3.96
N ARG A 97 16.59 -14.33 3.65
CA ARG A 97 16.85 -13.44 2.53
C ARG A 97 17.18 -12.03 2.97
N GLU A 98 16.32 -11.45 3.77
CA GLU A 98 16.48 -10.10 4.28
C GLU A 98 15.66 -9.90 5.56
N MET A 99 15.99 -8.86 6.29
CA MET A 99 15.18 -8.35 7.40
C MET A 99 14.29 -7.24 6.86
N ALA A 100 12.98 -7.44 6.91
CA ALA A 100 12.03 -6.39 6.61
C ALA A 100 11.71 -5.60 7.88
N TYR A 101 11.66 -4.28 7.74
CA TYR A 101 11.21 -3.38 8.78
C TYR A 101 9.91 -2.72 8.35
N TYR A 102 8.97 -2.66 9.27
CA TYR A 102 7.68 -2.03 9.03
C TYR A 102 7.25 -1.22 10.25
N THR A 103 6.87 0.02 10.02
CA THR A 103 6.33 0.89 11.05
C THR A 103 4.84 0.62 11.19
N SER A 104 4.42 0.14 12.34
CA SER A 104 3.03 -0.19 12.62
C SER A 104 2.16 1.07 12.64
N ALA A 105 1.00 1.02 11.97
CA ALA A 105 -0.04 2.03 12.14
C ALA A 105 -0.90 1.65 13.36
N HIS A 106 -0.49 2.09 14.52
CA HIS A 106 -1.33 2.01 15.72
C HIS A 106 -2.31 3.19 15.74
N PRO A 107 -3.57 3.02 16.20
CA PRO A 107 -4.54 4.13 16.27
C PRO A 107 -4.02 5.38 17.00
N ALA A 108 -3.17 5.22 18.01
CA ALA A 108 -2.55 6.34 18.72
C ALA A 108 -1.48 7.10 17.91
N LEU A 109 -1.00 6.54 16.80
CA LEU A 109 -0.12 7.23 15.85
C LEU A 109 -0.91 7.97 14.77
N LEU A 110 -2.23 7.77 14.69
CA LEU A 110 -3.09 8.49 13.75
C LEU A 110 -3.24 9.93 14.20
N SER A 111 -2.58 10.84 13.51
CA SER A 111 -2.79 12.28 13.68
C SER A 111 -3.15 12.93 12.34
N ALA A 112 -3.85 14.07 12.42
CA ALA A 112 -4.22 14.83 11.23
C ALA A 112 -2.97 15.28 10.44
N GLU A 113 -1.88 15.57 11.13
CA GLU A 113 -0.59 15.96 10.54
C GLU A 113 0.04 14.81 9.79
N LEU A 114 0.13 13.60 10.39
CA LEU A 114 0.68 12.42 9.74
C LEU A 114 -0.17 12.00 8.53
N MET A 115 -1.48 11.99 8.67
CA MET A 115 -2.38 11.71 7.55
C MET A 115 -2.17 12.69 6.40
N LYS A 116 -2.07 13.99 6.70
CA LYS A 116 -1.82 15.04 5.70
C LYS A 116 -0.43 14.88 5.07
N SER A 117 0.59 14.55 5.87
CA SER A 117 1.94 14.27 5.37
C SER A 117 1.94 13.09 4.40
N GLY A 118 1.26 11.98 4.73
CA GLY A 118 1.13 10.83 3.84
C GLY A 118 0.38 11.15 2.54
N GLN A 119 -0.66 11.98 2.61
CA GLN A 119 -1.36 12.45 1.41
C GLN A 119 -0.45 13.28 0.50
N ILE A 120 0.32 14.21 1.08
CA ILE A 120 1.30 15.01 0.34
C ILE A 120 2.38 14.09 -0.25
N TYR A 121 2.87 13.12 0.52
CA TYR A 121 3.86 12.16 0.07
C TYR A 121 3.39 11.38 -1.16
N VAL A 122 2.22 10.73 -1.11
CA VAL A 122 1.68 9.97 -2.24
C VAL A 122 1.53 10.84 -3.48
N ASN A 123 0.96 12.04 -3.33
CA ASN A 123 0.79 12.97 -4.44
C ASN A 123 2.14 13.37 -5.07
N SER A 124 3.10 13.76 -4.23
CA SER A 124 4.44 14.18 -4.70
C SER A 124 5.19 13.04 -5.37
N MET A 125 5.07 11.82 -4.87
CA MET A 125 5.73 10.64 -5.45
C MET A 125 5.16 10.26 -6.81
N VAL A 126 3.84 10.34 -7.00
CA VAL A 126 3.20 10.11 -8.32
C VAL A 126 3.63 11.19 -9.30
N ASP A 127 3.61 12.46 -8.90
CA ASP A 127 4.03 13.58 -9.76
C ASP A 127 5.53 13.48 -10.12
N LEU A 128 6.38 13.05 -9.18
CA LEU A 128 7.81 12.82 -9.42
C LEU A 128 8.04 11.65 -10.38
N ALA A 129 7.30 10.54 -10.25
CA ALA A 129 7.38 9.41 -11.16
C ALA A 129 6.98 9.82 -12.59
N ALA A 130 5.91 10.58 -12.74
CA ALA A 130 5.48 11.12 -14.03
C ALA A 130 6.53 12.07 -14.63
N LYS A 131 7.15 12.92 -13.80
CA LYS A 131 8.25 13.79 -14.24
C LYS A 131 9.43 12.97 -14.74
N ARG A 132 9.87 11.95 -14.00
CA ARG A 132 10.98 11.07 -14.40
C ARG A 132 10.71 10.34 -15.71
N LEU A 133 9.48 9.86 -15.91
CA LEU A 133 9.06 9.23 -17.17
C LEU A 133 9.14 10.24 -18.33
N ARG A 134 8.64 11.45 -18.13
CA ARG A 134 8.71 12.52 -19.14
C ARG A 134 10.15 12.91 -19.48
N ASP A 135 11.05 12.99 -18.49
CA ASP A 135 12.48 13.26 -18.69
C ASP A 135 13.15 12.16 -19.53
N ARG A 136 12.56 10.95 -19.61
CA ARG A 136 12.96 9.79 -20.45
C ARG A 136 12.12 9.67 -21.73
N GLY A 137 11.37 10.70 -22.10
CA GLY A 137 10.59 10.75 -23.33
C GLY A 137 9.23 10.04 -23.28
N VAL A 138 8.76 9.62 -22.09
CA VAL A 138 7.46 8.96 -21.92
C VAL A 138 6.46 9.93 -21.28
N PHE A 139 5.43 10.30 -22.04
CA PHE A 139 4.37 11.17 -21.55
C PHE A 139 3.24 10.36 -20.90
N ILE A 140 2.85 10.76 -19.70
CA ILE A 140 1.68 10.21 -19.00
C ILE A 140 0.58 11.26 -18.98
N ALA A 141 -0.62 10.90 -19.41
CA ALA A 141 -1.74 11.82 -19.44
C ALA A 141 -2.14 12.29 -18.02
N PRO A 142 -2.38 13.60 -17.80
CA PRO A 142 -2.60 14.16 -16.45
C PRO A 142 -3.76 13.52 -15.68
N ASN A 143 -4.84 13.11 -16.37
CA ASN A 143 -5.97 12.44 -15.74
C ASN A 143 -5.61 11.07 -15.15
N LEU A 144 -4.58 10.38 -15.69
CA LEU A 144 -4.09 9.12 -15.16
C LEU A 144 -3.39 9.32 -13.82
N LEU A 145 -2.70 10.45 -13.63
CA LEU A 145 -2.02 10.75 -12.36
C LEU A 145 -3.01 10.83 -11.21
N GLU A 146 -4.16 11.48 -11.44
CA GLU A 146 -5.20 11.57 -10.42
C GLU A 146 -5.82 10.20 -10.08
N VAL A 147 -5.94 9.31 -11.07
CA VAL A 147 -6.36 7.93 -10.82
C VAL A 147 -5.28 7.18 -10.05
N ALA A 148 -4.01 7.27 -10.43
CA ALA A 148 -2.90 6.60 -9.77
C ALA A 148 -2.78 6.98 -8.29
N LYS A 149 -2.91 8.28 -7.94
CA LYS A 149 -2.92 8.77 -6.56
C LYS A 149 -3.96 8.06 -5.69
N ARG A 150 -5.15 7.80 -6.25
CA ARG A 150 -6.21 7.08 -5.54
C ARG A 150 -5.97 5.58 -5.48
N LEU A 151 -5.47 5.00 -6.57
CA LEU A 151 -5.18 3.57 -6.62
C LEU A 151 -4.15 3.15 -5.57
N CYS A 152 -3.14 3.98 -5.25
CA CYS A 152 -2.21 3.72 -4.16
C CYS A 152 -2.90 3.50 -2.81
N ILE A 153 -4.08 4.07 -2.60
CA ILE A 153 -4.86 3.87 -1.37
C ILE A 153 -5.81 2.68 -1.52
N VAL A 154 -6.45 2.55 -2.68
CA VAL A 154 -7.41 1.47 -2.97
C VAL A 154 -6.74 0.10 -2.87
N GLU A 155 -5.51 -0.04 -3.39
CA GLU A 155 -4.71 -1.28 -3.35
C GLU A 155 -4.40 -1.78 -1.92
N HIS A 156 -4.43 -0.91 -0.93
CA HIS A 156 -4.19 -1.24 0.48
C HIS A 156 -5.46 -1.27 1.31
N THR A 157 -6.62 -1.06 0.69
CA THR A 157 -7.91 -1.07 1.38
C THR A 157 -8.45 -2.48 1.46
N ASP A 158 -8.49 -3.03 2.68
CA ASP A 158 -9.11 -4.33 2.94
C ASP A 158 -10.62 -4.28 2.68
N HIS A 159 -11.14 -5.21 1.86
CA HIS A 159 -12.53 -5.23 1.42
C HIS A 159 -13.52 -5.49 2.56
N GLU A 160 -13.14 -6.33 3.54
CA GLU A 160 -14.00 -6.63 4.68
C GLU A 160 -14.06 -5.43 5.64
N ARG A 161 -12.91 -4.80 5.91
CA ARG A 161 -12.85 -3.58 6.70
C ARG A 161 -13.63 -2.43 6.06
N PHE A 162 -13.54 -2.28 4.73
CA PHE A 162 -14.28 -1.26 3.99
C PHE A 162 -15.80 -1.40 4.12
N ARG A 163 -16.31 -2.64 4.26
CA ARG A 163 -17.74 -2.89 4.48
C ARG A 163 -18.17 -2.63 5.91
N ASN A 164 -17.31 -2.91 6.88
CA ASN A 164 -17.67 -3.02 8.29
C ASN A 164 -17.12 -1.90 9.17
N GLU A 165 -16.14 -1.14 8.70
CA GLU A 165 -15.48 -0.07 9.48
C GLU A 165 -15.77 1.33 8.91
N ASN A 166 -15.33 2.35 9.65
CA ASN A 166 -15.38 3.73 9.16
C ASN A 166 -14.41 3.91 7.99
N ARG A 167 -14.93 4.18 6.80
CA ARG A 167 -14.16 4.30 5.57
C ARG A 167 -13.14 5.44 5.60
N ILE A 168 -13.50 6.56 6.24
CA ILE A 168 -12.59 7.71 6.37
C ILE A 168 -11.39 7.32 7.22
N ALA A 169 -11.63 6.73 8.39
CA ALA A 169 -10.55 6.27 9.28
C ALA A 169 -9.66 5.22 8.60
N LEU A 170 -10.24 4.33 7.80
CA LEU A 170 -9.49 3.33 7.05
C LEU A 170 -8.55 3.97 6.01
N PHE A 171 -9.01 4.97 5.26
CA PHE A 171 -8.16 5.69 4.31
C PHE A 171 -7.10 6.54 5.01
N GLU A 172 -7.44 7.17 6.14
CA GLU A 172 -6.51 7.94 6.95
C GLU A 172 -5.40 7.06 7.55
N GLU A 173 -5.73 5.83 7.98
CA GLU A 173 -4.74 4.83 8.39
C GLU A 173 -3.72 4.55 7.27
N ILE A 174 -4.18 4.34 6.02
CA ILE A 174 -3.31 4.05 4.88
C ILE A 174 -2.41 5.25 4.56
N TYR A 175 -2.93 6.47 4.57
CA TYR A 175 -2.09 7.67 4.41
C TYR A 175 -1.04 7.79 5.51
N THR A 176 -1.41 7.51 6.76
CA THR A 176 -0.47 7.51 7.89
C THR A 176 0.65 6.48 7.70
N LEU A 177 0.32 5.28 7.19
CA LEU A 177 1.31 4.28 6.83
C LEU A 177 2.32 4.80 5.79
N TYR A 178 1.85 5.52 4.78
CA TYR A 178 2.74 6.14 3.79
C TYR A 178 3.64 7.22 4.40
N ALA A 179 3.14 8.05 5.31
CA ALA A 179 3.96 9.05 6.01
C ALA A 179 5.04 8.42 6.89
N LEU A 180 4.76 7.26 7.49
CA LEU A 180 5.69 6.55 8.37
C LEU A 180 6.68 5.65 7.61
N ASN A 181 6.43 5.39 6.31
CA ASN A 181 7.20 4.45 5.50
C ASN A 181 7.49 5.05 4.12
N GLU A 182 8.30 6.08 4.09
CA GLU A 182 8.65 6.79 2.85
C GLU A 182 9.75 6.08 2.05
N LEU A 183 9.80 6.35 0.75
CA LEU A 183 10.85 6.06 -0.23
C LEU A 183 11.08 4.58 -0.55
N ASP A 184 11.62 3.80 0.35
CA ASP A 184 12.08 2.42 0.11
C ASP A 184 11.60 1.51 1.24
N THR A 185 10.34 1.22 1.24
CA THR A 185 9.72 0.35 2.24
C THR A 185 9.44 -1.01 1.64
N TYR A 186 9.69 -2.05 2.45
CA TYR A 186 9.30 -3.40 2.09
C TYR A 186 7.77 -3.48 1.86
N ARG A 187 7.31 -4.53 1.20
CA ARG A 187 5.91 -4.73 0.82
C ARG A 187 4.92 -4.45 1.95
N TYR A 188 3.95 -3.58 1.74
CA TYR A 188 2.85 -3.35 2.68
C TYR A 188 1.94 -4.58 2.79
N SER A 189 1.69 -5.26 1.66
CA SER A 189 0.95 -6.52 1.62
C SER A 189 1.42 -7.35 0.42
N VAL A 190 1.19 -8.66 0.47
CA VAL A 190 1.49 -9.58 -0.62
C VAL A 190 0.25 -10.44 -0.86
N SER A 191 -0.29 -10.39 -2.08
CA SER A 191 -1.42 -11.23 -2.48
C SER A 191 -0.96 -12.66 -2.81
N SER A 192 -1.90 -13.59 -2.95
CA SER A 192 -1.63 -14.95 -3.43
C SER A 192 -0.99 -14.98 -4.83
N ALA A 193 -1.23 -13.95 -5.65
CA ALA A 193 -0.58 -13.76 -6.96
C ALA A 193 0.82 -13.16 -6.86
N GLY A 194 1.32 -12.88 -5.66
CA GLY A 194 2.64 -12.29 -5.43
C GLY A 194 2.71 -10.78 -5.67
N ALA A 195 1.56 -10.10 -5.77
CA ALA A 195 1.52 -8.64 -5.89
C ALA A 195 2.24 -7.97 -4.72
N GLY A 196 2.95 -6.89 -4.96
CA GLY A 196 3.75 -6.24 -3.94
C GLY A 196 3.91 -4.74 -4.09
N GLY A 197 4.43 -4.11 -3.04
CA GLY A 197 4.71 -2.68 -2.97
C GLY A 197 3.45 -1.81 -2.87
N MET A 198 3.65 -0.51 -2.96
CA MET A 198 2.56 0.47 -2.83
C MET A 198 1.53 0.39 -3.98
N VAL A 199 1.89 -0.22 -5.10
CA VAL A 199 1.03 -0.31 -6.30
C VAL A 199 0.42 -1.70 -6.50
N GLN A 200 0.74 -2.67 -5.65
CA GLN A 200 0.28 -4.06 -5.71
C GLN A 200 0.37 -4.69 -7.11
N MET A 201 1.43 -4.36 -7.85
CA MET A 201 1.67 -4.95 -9.16
C MET A 201 2.16 -6.40 -9.02
N ILE A 202 1.66 -7.29 -9.90
CA ILE A 202 2.09 -8.68 -9.95
C ILE A 202 3.39 -8.84 -10.77
N PRO A 203 4.23 -9.87 -10.50
CA PRO A 203 5.52 -10.04 -11.17
C PRO A 203 5.43 -10.10 -12.70
N TRP A 204 4.39 -10.75 -13.23
CA TRP A 204 4.21 -10.85 -14.68
C TRP A 204 3.95 -9.50 -15.34
N THR A 205 3.05 -8.68 -14.77
CA THR A 205 2.77 -7.34 -15.29
C THR A 205 4.01 -6.45 -15.23
N TYR A 206 4.78 -6.55 -14.15
CA TYR A 206 6.03 -5.81 -14.02
C TYR A 206 7.06 -6.20 -15.09
N ALA A 207 7.21 -7.50 -15.35
CA ALA A 207 8.10 -8.00 -16.40
C ALA A 207 7.67 -7.48 -17.79
N LEU A 208 6.37 -7.47 -18.07
CA LEU A 208 5.81 -6.93 -19.32
C LEU A 208 6.12 -5.43 -19.47
N MET A 209 6.00 -4.63 -18.39
CA MET A 209 6.34 -3.20 -18.44
C MET A 209 7.83 -2.98 -18.70
N ARG A 210 8.69 -3.79 -18.11
CA ARG A 210 10.14 -3.74 -18.37
C ARG A 210 10.49 -4.07 -19.81
N GLU A 211 9.80 -5.02 -20.41
CA GLU A 211 10.00 -5.42 -21.80
C GLU A 211 9.54 -4.31 -22.75
N ARG A 212 8.30 -3.85 -22.62
CA ARG A 212 7.69 -2.82 -23.49
C ARG A 212 8.40 -1.47 -23.39
N HIS A 213 8.87 -1.13 -22.20
CA HIS A 213 9.47 0.18 -21.89
C HIS A 213 10.94 0.02 -21.46
N SER A 214 11.71 -0.78 -22.20
CA SER A 214 13.12 -1.09 -21.86
C SER A 214 14.00 0.16 -21.70
N GLY A 215 13.72 1.23 -22.44
CA GLY A 215 14.42 2.52 -22.35
C GLY A 215 14.18 3.30 -21.05
N VAL A 216 13.16 2.94 -20.27
CA VAL A 216 12.88 3.58 -18.98
C VAL A 216 13.84 3.15 -17.88
N GLY A 217 14.40 1.93 -17.97
CA GLY A 217 15.36 1.43 -16.99
C GLY A 217 14.74 1.05 -15.64
N LEU A 218 13.53 0.44 -15.66
CA LEU A 218 12.94 -0.14 -14.46
C LEU A 218 13.87 -1.21 -13.86
N ASN A 219 13.86 -1.33 -12.52
CA ASN A 219 14.73 -2.27 -11.81
C ASN A 219 14.55 -3.71 -12.33
N PRO A 220 15.64 -4.45 -12.63
CA PRO A 220 15.54 -5.82 -13.13
C PRO A 220 14.98 -6.81 -12.10
N ASP A 221 15.18 -6.57 -10.82
CA ASP A 221 14.61 -7.37 -9.73
C ASP A 221 13.23 -6.85 -9.32
N PHE A 222 12.24 -7.75 -9.33
CA PHE A 222 10.86 -7.39 -8.99
C PHE A 222 10.72 -6.89 -7.56
N VAL A 223 11.38 -7.55 -6.61
CA VAL A 223 11.23 -7.22 -5.18
C VAL A 223 11.86 -5.86 -4.89
N ALA A 224 13.09 -5.64 -5.38
CA ALA A 224 13.77 -4.36 -5.24
C ALA A 224 13.00 -3.23 -5.96
N GLY A 225 12.45 -3.53 -7.15
CA GLY A 225 11.63 -2.58 -7.91
C GLY A 225 10.35 -2.17 -7.19
N MET A 226 9.67 -3.12 -6.53
CA MET A 226 8.43 -2.85 -5.80
C MET A 226 8.68 -2.22 -4.41
N ARG A 227 9.84 -2.46 -3.80
CA ARG A 227 10.26 -1.74 -2.58
C ARG A 227 10.43 -0.25 -2.85
N ASN A 228 11.08 0.09 -3.95
CA ASN A 228 11.32 1.47 -4.32
C ASN A 228 10.03 2.11 -4.85
N HIS A 229 9.45 3.03 -4.10
CA HIS A 229 8.19 3.68 -4.43
C HIS A 229 8.24 4.42 -5.77
N GLY A 230 9.34 5.09 -6.09
CA GLY A 230 9.51 5.77 -7.37
C GLY A 230 9.46 4.79 -8.55
N ASN A 231 10.21 3.69 -8.47
CA ASN A 231 10.21 2.66 -9.51
C ASN A 231 8.86 1.94 -9.63
N ALA A 232 8.21 1.64 -8.51
CA ALA A 232 6.89 1.01 -8.50
C ALA A 232 5.84 1.90 -9.18
N LEU A 233 5.85 3.20 -8.89
CA LEU A 233 4.97 4.19 -9.51
C LEU A 233 5.27 4.41 -10.99
N GLU A 234 6.55 4.44 -11.41
CA GLU A 234 6.89 4.47 -12.82
C GLU A 234 6.28 3.28 -13.57
N ALA A 235 6.40 2.05 -13.02
CA ALA A 235 5.80 0.86 -13.60
C ALA A 235 4.26 0.93 -13.65
N MET A 236 3.61 1.42 -12.59
CA MET A 236 2.16 1.62 -12.54
C MET A 236 1.69 2.60 -13.62
N LEU A 237 2.35 3.74 -13.74
CA LEU A 237 1.97 4.78 -14.70
C LEU A 237 2.15 4.31 -16.15
N LEU A 238 3.20 3.55 -16.45
CA LEU A 238 3.38 2.92 -17.76
C LEU A 238 2.24 1.95 -18.07
N TYR A 239 1.91 1.06 -17.14
CA TYR A 239 0.81 0.10 -17.32
C TYR A 239 -0.53 0.81 -17.51
N MET A 240 -0.81 1.86 -16.74
CA MET A 240 -2.03 2.65 -16.89
C MET A 240 -2.09 3.39 -18.23
N GLN A 241 -0.97 3.94 -18.71
CA GLN A 241 -0.91 4.62 -20.01
C GLN A 241 -1.12 3.63 -21.15
N ASP A 242 -0.45 2.47 -21.14
CA ASP A 242 -0.65 1.42 -22.13
C ASP A 242 -2.11 0.95 -22.14
N THR A 243 -2.66 0.66 -20.95
CA THR A 243 -4.07 0.27 -20.79
C THR A 243 -5.02 1.33 -21.36
N TRP A 244 -4.74 2.62 -21.11
CA TRP A 244 -5.57 3.69 -21.62
C TRP A 244 -5.46 3.84 -23.14
N ASN A 245 -4.28 3.70 -23.70
CA ASN A 245 -4.06 3.72 -25.15
C ASN A 245 -4.91 2.63 -25.84
N ASP A 246 -4.89 1.40 -25.30
CA ASP A 246 -5.67 0.29 -25.84
C ASP A 246 -7.19 0.53 -25.69
N LEU A 247 -7.64 0.96 -24.52
CA LEU A 247 -9.08 1.22 -24.28
C LEU A 247 -9.60 2.40 -25.10
N SER A 248 -8.83 3.48 -25.20
CA SER A 248 -9.25 4.68 -25.94
C SER A 248 -9.31 4.47 -27.46
N ALA A 249 -8.61 3.49 -27.98
CA ALA A 249 -8.69 3.10 -29.40
C ALA A 249 -9.92 2.23 -29.72
N ASN A 250 -10.65 1.74 -28.71
CA ASN A 250 -11.76 0.82 -28.89
C ASN A 250 -13.10 1.55 -29.06
N GLU A 251 -13.85 1.23 -30.14
CA GLU A 251 -15.10 1.90 -30.49
C GLU A 251 -16.21 1.73 -29.43
N ASP A 252 -16.34 0.55 -28.81
CA ASP A 252 -17.34 0.31 -27.76
C ASP A 252 -17.05 1.19 -26.53
N ILE A 253 -15.78 1.37 -26.21
CA ILE A 253 -15.34 2.25 -25.12
C ILE A 253 -15.66 3.71 -25.43
N GLN A 254 -15.36 4.18 -26.65
CA GLN A 254 -15.65 5.55 -27.08
C GLN A 254 -17.15 5.84 -27.07
N ALA A 255 -17.96 4.90 -27.56
CA ALA A 255 -19.43 5.00 -27.56
C ALA A 255 -19.94 5.09 -26.08
N ALA A 256 -19.44 4.25 -25.19
CA ALA A 256 -19.84 4.26 -23.79
C ALA A 256 -19.45 5.56 -23.04
N LEU A 257 -18.28 6.12 -23.35
CA LEU A 257 -17.84 7.40 -22.78
C LEU A 257 -18.74 8.55 -23.28
N SER A 258 -19.01 8.60 -24.59
CA SER A 258 -19.88 9.59 -25.22
C SER A 258 -21.31 9.52 -24.69
N ALA A 259 -21.83 8.32 -24.49
CA ALA A 259 -23.15 8.07 -23.89
C ALA A 259 -23.20 8.21 -22.37
N LYS A 260 -22.07 8.55 -21.70
CA LYS A 260 -21.92 8.65 -20.24
C LYS A 260 -22.26 7.34 -19.49
N GLN A 261 -22.12 6.20 -20.14
CA GLN A 261 -22.31 4.88 -19.54
C GLN A 261 -21.09 4.42 -18.73
N ALA A 262 -19.92 4.97 -19.00
CA ALA A 262 -18.68 4.77 -18.28
C ALA A 262 -17.90 6.08 -18.15
N THR A 263 -16.96 6.13 -17.23
CA THR A 263 -15.98 7.22 -17.12
C THR A 263 -14.57 6.68 -17.31
N VAL A 264 -13.65 7.53 -17.74
CA VAL A 264 -12.22 7.19 -17.89
C VAL A 264 -11.66 6.61 -16.57
N THR A 265 -11.99 7.25 -15.45
CA THR A 265 -11.51 6.84 -14.13
C THR A 265 -12.00 5.46 -13.72
N GLU A 266 -13.25 5.13 -13.99
CA GLU A 266 -13.80 3.79 -13.71
C GLU A 266 -13.19 2.70 -14.59
N LEU A 267 -13.00 2.99 -15.88
CA LEU A 267 -12.38 2.06 -16.82
C LEU A 267 -10.93 1.77 -16.43
N LEU A 268 -10.16 2.79 -16.05
CA LEU A 268 -8.80 2.64 -15.59
C LEU A 268 -8.72 1.87 -14.27
N ALA A 269 -9.56 2.19 -13.30
CA ALA A 269 -9.59 1.49 -12.02
C ALA A 269 -10.01 0.01 -12.19
N ALA A 270 -11.04 -0.27 -12.97
CA ALA A 270 -11.46 -1.64 -13.26
C ALA A 270 -10.38 -2.41 -14.04
N GLY A 271 -9.74 -1.75 -15.02
CA GLY A 271 -8.67 -2.36 -15.83
C GLY A 271 -7.39 -2.62 -15.03
N TYR A 272 -7.10 -1.80 -14.04
CA TYR A 272 -5.95 -2.01 -13.15
C TYR A 272 -6.12 -3.25 -12.26
N ASN A 273 -7.29 -3.40 -11.64
CA ASN A 273 -7.59 -4.54 -10.75
C ASN A 273 -7.86 -5.84 -11.52
N SER A 274 -8.34 -5.75 -12.77
CA SER A 274 -8.72 -6.92 -13.56
C SER A 274 -8.18 -6.86 -15.00
N ASN A 275 -8.64 -7.75 -15.88
CA ASN A 275 -8.22 -7.74 -17.27
C ASN A 275 -8.94 -6.65 -18.08
N ALA A 276 -8.26 -5.53 -18.35
CA ALA A 276 -8.80 -4.40 -19.12
C ALA A 276 -9.31 -4.78 -20.52
N ALA A 277 -8.69 -5.76 -21.18
CA ALA A 277 -9.09 -6.23 -22.49
C ALA A 277 -10.51 -6.83 -22.54
N LYS A 278 -11.09 -7.20 -21.39
CA LYS A 278 -12.47 -7.70 -21.29
C LYS A 278 -13.52 -6.58 -21.17
N LEU A 279 -13.12 -5.36 -20.82
CA LEU A 279 -14.05 -4.24 -20.57
C LEU A 279 -14.92 -3.91 -21.78
N PRO A 280 -14.41 -3.83 -23.03
CA PRO A 280 -15.24 -3.60 -24.20
C PRO A 280 -16.35 -4.63 -24.35
N GLY A 281 -16.04 -5.92 -24.13
CA GLY A 281 -17.02 -7.00 -24.19
C GLY A 281 -18.10 -6.92 -23.12
N TYR A 282 -17.79 -6.43 -21.92
CA TYR A 282 -18.80 -6.18 -20.88
C TYR A 282 -19.71 -5.01 -21.25
N ILE A 283 -19.13 -3.93 -21.75
CA ILE A 283 -19.86 -2.74 -22.20
C ILE A 283 -20.80 -3.09 -23.36
N ARG A 284 -20.31 -3.78 -24.38
CA ARG A 284 -21.12 -4.21 -25.52
C ARG A 284 -22.34 -5.05 -25.10
N ARG A 285 -22.17 -5.93 -24.09
CA ARG A 285 -23.24 -6.81 -23.61
C ARG A 285 -24.28 -6.13 -22.74
N ALA A 286 -23.88 -5.14 -21.93
CA ALA A 286 -24.75 -4.60 -20.88
C ALA A 286 -24.87 -3.07 -20.87
N GLY A 287 -24.22 -2.35 -21.77
CA GLY A 287 -24.26 -0.88 -21.81
C GLY A 287 -23.95 -0.26 -20.46
N ALA A 288 -24.83 0.56 -19.93
CA ALA A 288 -24.68 1.19 -18.60
C ALA A 288 -24.55 0.18 -17.44
N GLY A 289 -25.04 -1.05 -17.62
CA GLY A 289 -24.97 -2.15 -16.63
C GLY A 289 -23.65 -2.91 -16.62
N TRP A 290 -22.64 -2.56 -17.41
CA TRP A 290 -21.38 -3.30 -17.55
C TRP A 290 -20.69 -3.62 -16.20
N ARG A 291 -20.87 -2.78 -15.18
CA ARG A 291 -20.30 -2.94 -13.84
C ARG A 291 -20.79 -4.21 -13.13
N THR A 292 -21.96 -4.72 -13.50
CA THR A 292 -22.48 -5.97 -12.92
C THR A 292 -21.85 -7.22 -13.53
N LEU A 293 -21.18 -7.10 -14.69
CA LEU A 293 -20.55 -8.20 -15.39
C LEU A 293 -19.07 -8.40 -15.05
N ILE A 294 -18.42 -7.40 -14.46
CA ILE A 294 -17.03 -7.52 -14.01
C ILE A 294 -16.95 -8.41 -12.76
N PRO A 295 -15.76 -8.99 -12.43
CA PRO A 295 -15.60 -9.82 -11.24
C PRO A 295 -16.07 -9.09 -9.97
N ARG A 296 -16.63 -9.84 -9.01
CA ARG A 296 -17.12 -9.26 -7.74
C ARG A 296 -16.04 -8.50 -6.97
N GLU A 297 -14.80 -8.97 -7.01
CA GLU A 297 -13.65 -8.27 -6.44
C GLU A 297 -13.47 -6.90 -7.10
N THR A 298 -13.51 -6.83 -8.42
CA THR A 298 -13.40 -5.58 -9.18
C THR A 298 -14.60 -4.64 -8.94
N GLN A 299 -15.81 -5.18 -8.72
CA GLN A 299 -16.96 -4.37 -8.33
C GLN A 299 -16.71 -3.69 -6.97
N MET A 300 -16.18 -4.42 -5.99
CA MET A 300 -15.82 -3.87 -4.68
C MET A 300 -14.70 -2.84 -4.80
N TYR A 301 -13.69 -3.13 -5.61
CA TYR A 301 -12.59 -2.21 -5.91
C TYR A 301 -13.10 -0.86 -6.46
N LEU A 302 -14.04 -0.88 -7.39
CA LEU A 302 -14.69 0.33 -7.90
C LEU A 302 -15.48 1.08 -6.82
N GLN A 303 -16.16 0.38 -5.91
CA GLN A 303 -16.88 1.02 -4.79
C GLN A 303 -15.90 1.73 -3.84
N ILE A 304 -14.76 1.11 -3.54
CA ILE A 304 -13.69 1.71 -2.73
C ILE A 304 -13.15 2.96 -3.43
N TYR A 305 -12.83 2.84 -4.72
CA TYR A 305 -12.34 3.96 -5.53
C TYR A 305 -13.32 5.15 -5.53
N GLN A 306 -14.59 4.90 -5.82
CA GLN A 306 -15.64 5.93 -5.85
C GLN A 306 -15.84 6.61 -4.50
N SER A 307 -15.78 5.82 -3.40
CA SER A 307 -15.88 6.34 -2.04
C SER A 307 -14.72 7.29 -1.73
N LEU A 308 -13.49 6.88 -2.04
CA LEU A 308 -12.29 7.72 -1.86
C LEU A 308 -12.35 8.98 -2.72
N ASP A 309 -12.68 8.86 -4.01
CA ASP A 309 -12.76 9.99 -4.95
C ASP A 309 -13.79 11.05 -4.49
N THR A 310 -14.94 10.60 -3.99
CA THR A 310 -15.98 11.49 -3.44
C THR A 310 -15.46 12.26 -2.21
N LEU A 311 -14.77 11.58 -1.31
CA LEU A 311 -14.20 12.20 -0.11
C LEU A 311 -13.11 13.22 -0.44
N MET A 312 -12.24 12.90 -1.40
CA MET A 312 -11.18 13.80 -1.84
C MET A 312 -11.75 15.07 -2.49
N LYS A 313 -12.72 14.93 -3.39
CA LYS A 313 -13.40 16.08 -4.03
C LYS A 313 -14.14 16.96 -3.03
N ALA A 314 -14.74 16.38 -1.98
CA ALA A 314 -15.41 17.14 -0.92
C ALA A 314 -14.39 17.98 -0.12
N LYS A 315 -13.22 17.41 0.23
CA LYS A 315 -12.13 18.12 0.92
C LYS A 315 -11.59 19.28 0.08
N ASP A 316 -11.37 19.08 -1.22
CA ASP A 316 -10.86 20.12 -2.13
C ASP A 316 -11.85 21.29 -2.29
N ASN A 317 -13.15 21.00 -2.37
CA ASN A 317 -14.19 22.01 -2.46
C ASN A 317 -14.29 22.85 -1.17
N HIS A 318 -14.11 22.24 0.01
CA HIS A 318 -14.08 22.96 1.28
C HIS A 318 -12.84 23.85 1.41
N ALA A 319 -11.67 23.38 0.96
CA ALA A 319 -10.45 24.17 0.95
C ALA A 319 -10.57 25.40 0.05
N ARG A 320 -11.12 25.24 -1.15
CA ARG A 320 -11.34 26.38 -2.09
C ARG A 320 -12.34 27.41 -1.58
N LYS A 321 -13.35 27.01 -0.78
CA LYS A 321 -14.31 27.94 -0.17
C LYS A 321 -13.75 28.74 1.00
N ARG A 322 -12.67 28.27 1.64
CA ARG A 322 -12.00 28.98 2.76
C ARG A 322 -10.97 30.01 2.30
N VAL A 323 -10.58 29.97 1.02
CA VAL A 323 -9.59 30.90 0.42
C VAL A 323 -10.25 32.06 -0.33
N LYS A 324 -11.58 31.99 -0.51
CA LYS A 324 -12.42 33.10 -1.00
C LYS A 324 -13.06 33.84 0.18
#